data_fc96f4f346ac534f3d2b482f2eeae553
#
_entry.id   fc96f4f346ac534f3d2b482f2eeae553
#
_cell.length_a   1.000
_cell.length_b   1.000
_cell.length_c   1.000
_cell.angle_alpha   90.00
_cell.angle_beta   90.00
_cell.angle_gamma   90.00
#
_symmetry.space_group_name_H-M   'P 1'
#
loop_
_entity.id
_entity.type
_entity.pdbx_description
1 polymer ?
#
loop_
_entity_poly.entity_id
_entity_poly.type
_entity_poly.pdbx_seq_one_letter_code
_entity_poly.pdbx_strand_id
1 'polypeptide(L)'
;EGTRVLAVVADRRSARFFDVGLFGAAELDGVAAPESSRGGRFHSAQRTGPRQGGGHAAPGSGEYRFQNRIREEKERHLARVAESAQARLRSGYDFLVVGGIGVEADALVAHLHPSVRDRFVGALQLAPKKVTPAEIQVRAMELVADHAQRSAEAAVEEFRERLPARWAVDGVESTLGALARGQVRTLLVDHDARVPGYRCGTSGRLSESLALCRGEGEPMPIADLLDDAIEDALRQRANVAVVRGAPARRFDRLAAILRFQMAR
;
A
#
# COMPACT_ATOMS: atom_id res chain seq x y z
N GLU A 1 -9.55 6.57 12.16
CA GLU A 1 -8.78 5.31 12.19
C GLU A 1 -7.45 5.53 11.49
N GLY A 2 -6.33 5.24 12.18
CA GLY A 2 -5.00 5.43 11.61
C GLY A 2 -4.67 4.40 10.55
N THR A 3 -3.75 4.71 9.64
CA THR A 3 -3.21 3.81 8.61
C THR A 3 -2.68 2.52 9.23
N ARG A 4 -3.16 1.37 8.76
CA ARG A 4 -2.73 0.04 9.18
C ARG A 4 -1.94 -0.65 8.09
N VAL A 5 -0.76 -1.13 8.41
CA VAL A 5 0.15 -1.79 7.48
C VAL A 5 0.37 -3.23 7.89
N LEU A 6 0.13 -4.15 6.98
CA LEU A 6 0.59 -5.53 7.13
C LEU A 6 2.03 -5.63 6.63
N ALA A 7 2.97 -5.97 7.50
CA ALA A 7 4.33 -6.29 7.08
C ALA A 7 4.56 -7.80 7.16
N VAL A 8 5.15 -8.37 6.11
CA VAL A 8 5.55 -9.77 6.06
C VAL A 8 7.02 -9.87 5.74
N VAL A 9 7.78 -10.56 6.59
CA VAL A 9 9.21 -10.79 6.38
C VAL A 9 9.43 -12.30 6.22
N ALA A 10 9.88 -12.72 5.05
CA ALA A 10 9.98 -14.12 4.68
C ALA A 10 11.38 -14.54 4.29
N ASP A 11 11.71 -15.80 4.59
CA ASP A 11 12.83 -16.54 4.03
C ASP A 11 12.34 -17.86 3.41
N ARG A 12 13.29 -18.75 3.06
CA ARG A 12 12.98 -20.05 2.41
C ARG A 12 12.13 -21.00 3.28
N ARG A 13 12.04 -20.77 4.59
CA ARG A 13 11.45 -21.72 5.55
C ARG A 13 10.46 -21.11 6.51
N SER A 14 10.49 -19.79 6.67
CA SER A 14 9.67 -19.11 7.65
C SER A 14 9.22 -17.75 7.13
N ALA A 15 8.05 -17.33 7.58
CA ALA A 15 7.58 -15.97 7.41
C ALA A 15 6.98 -15.48 8.73
N ARG A 16 7.32 -14.26 9.09
CA ARG A 16 6.77 -13.52 10.23
C ARG A 16 5.89 -12.42 9.71
N PHE A 17 4.78 -12.20 10.37
CA PHE A 17 3.83 -11.15 10.05
C PHE A 17 3.76 -10.14 11.18
N PHE A 18 3.55 -8.88 10.82
CA PHE A 18 3.44 -7.78 11.79
C PHE A 18 2.25 -6.89 11.43
N ASP A 19 1.46 -6.57 12.44
CA ASP A 19 0.48 -5.48 12.39
C ASP A 19 1.22 -4.20 12.75
N VAL A 20 1.34 -3.29 11.80
CA VAL A 20 2.12 -2.05 11.96
C VAL A 20 1.19 -0.86 11.90
N GLY A 21 1.26 -0.03 12.93
CA GLY A 21 0.55 1.25 13.03
C GLY A 21 1.49 2.40 13.36
N LEU A 22 0.91 3.59 13.46
CA LEU A 22 1.69 4.82 13.75
C LEU A 22 2.46 4.74 15.09
N PHE A 23 1.89 4.09 16.09
CA PHE A 23 2.43 4.08 17.47
C PHE A 23 3.17 2.79 17.83
N GLY A 24 3.25 1.82 16.94
CA GLY A 24 3.96 0.57 17.22
C GLY A 24 3.71 -0.51 16.20
N ALA A 25 4.37 -1.64 16.42
CA ALA A 25 4.16 -2.86 15.67
C ALA A 25 3.98 -4.05 16.62
N ALA A 26 3.03 -4.92 16.29
CA ALA A 26 2.81 -6.19 16.98
C ALA A 26 3.07 -7.36 16.04
N GLU A 27 3.77 -8.38 16.53
CA GLU A 27 3.97 -9.60 15.77
C GLU A 27 2.69 -10.46 15.79
N LEU A 28 2.33 -10.99 14.64
CA LEU A 28 1.22 -11.90 14.42
C LEU A 28 1.73 -13.33 14.22
N ASP A 29 0.81 -14.31 14.21
CA ASP A 29 1.15 -15.70 13.92
C ASP A 29 1.87 -15.84 12.58
N GLY A 30 3.03 -16.47 12.61
CA GLY A 30 3.88 -16.70 11.45
C GLY A 30 3.45 -17.92 10.63
N VAL A 31 4.08 -18.09 9.46
CA VAL A 31 3.93 -19.27 8.61
C VAL A 31 5.30 -19.95 8.50
N ALA A 32 5.37 -21.20 8.97
CA ALA A 32 6.55 -22.05 8.78
C ALA A 32 6.36 -22.98 7.59
N ALA A 33 7.43 -23.26 6.86
CA ALA A 33 7.44 -24.37 5.92
C ALA A 33 7.25 -25.68 6.71
N PRO A 34 6.48 -26.66 6.20
CA PRO A 34 6.46 -27.97 6.82
C PRO A 34 7.89 -28.48 6.90
N GLU A 35 8.21 -29.14 8.00
CA GLU A 35 9.49 -29.84 8.08
C GLU A 35 9.60 -30.73 6.85
N SER A 36 10.58 -30.48 5.99
CA SER A 36 10.85 -31.40 4.89
C SER A 36 11.08 -32.74 5.56
N SER A 37 10.25 -33.70 5.26
CA SER A 37 10.52 -35.09 5.69
C SER A 37 11.95 -35.34 5.29
N ARG A 38 12.84 -35.47 6.30
CA ARG A 38 14.26 -35.66 6.08
C ARG A 38 14.37 -36.82 5.12
N GLY A 39 14.52 -36.54 3.86
CA GLY A 39 14.84 -37.54 2.87
C GLY A 39 16.05 -38.25 3.41
N GLY A 40 15.87 -39.55 3.67
CA GLY A 40 16.77 -40.34 4.45
C GLY A 40 18.21 -39.97 4.17
N ARG A 41 19.00 -39.86 5.23
CA ARG A 41 20.45 -39.83 5.10
C ARG A 41 20.78 -40.77 3.95
N PHE A 42 21.45 -40.24 2.91
CA PHE A 42 22.17 -41.10 2.00
C PHE A 42 23.23 -41.79 2.85
N HIS A 43 22.83 -42.86 3.53
CA HIS A 43 23.79 -43.90 3.88
C HIS A 43 24.26 -44.38 2.53
N SER A 44 25.45 -43.97 2.13
CA SER A 44 26.26 -44.72 1.20
C SER A 44 26.47 -46.09 1.83
N ALA A 45 25.40 -46.91 1.74
CA ALA A 45 25.57 -48.31 1.99
C ALA A 45 26.53 -48.80 0.91
N GLN A 46 27.78 -48.91 1.31
CA GLN A 46 28.80 -49.63 0.56
C GLN A 46 28.27 -51.04 0.32
N ARG A 47 27.48 -51.18 -0.75
CA ARG A 47 27.08 -52.51 -1.24
C ARG A 47 28.28 -53.09 -1.94
N THR A 48 29.10 -53.78 -1.17
CA THR A 48 30.01 -54.82 -1.70
C THR A 48 29.17 -55.98 -2.20
N GLY A 49 28.80 -55.98 -3.48
CA GLY A 49 28.15 -57.07 -4.19
C GLY A 49 28.46 -56.95 -5.67
N PRO A 50 28.66 -58.08 -6.40
CA PRO A 50 29.09 -58.03 -7.81
C PRO A 50 28.02 -57.41 -8.69
N ARG A 51 28.40 -56.39 -9.49
CA ARG A 51 27.60 -55.73 -10.50
C ARG A 51 27.33 -56.66 -11.67
N GLN A 52 26.09 -57.07 -11.86
CA GLN A 52 25.61 -57.50 -13.16
C GLN A 52 24.45 -56.57 -13.59
N GLY A 53 24.60 -55.98 -14.78
CA GLY A 53 23.49 -55.31 -15.46
C GLY A 53 23.60 -53.78 -15.54
N GLY A 54 23.98 -53.31 -16.72
CA GLY A 54 24.19 -51.89 -17.03
C GLY A 54 22.93 -51.03 -16.98
N GLY A 55 23.09 -49.92 -16.38
CA GLY A 55 22.23 -48.74 -16.47
C GLY A 55 23.08 -47.58 -16.06
N HIS A 56 23.65 -46.88 -17.04
CA HIS A 56 24.38 -45.64 -16.80
C HIS A 56 23.38 -44.56 -16.28
N ALA A 57 23.23 -44.46 -14.97
CA ALA A 57 22.70 -43.23 -14.42
C ALA A 57 23.73 -42.13 -14.68
N ALA A 58 23.40 -41.18 -15.54
CA ALA A 58 24.27 -40.07 -15.87
C ALA A 58 24.72 -39.35 -14.58
N PRO A 59 26.03 -39.04 -14.44
CA PRO A 59 26.51 -38.27 -13.29
C PRO A 59 25.77 -36.92 -13.26
N GLY A 60 25.06 -36.59 -12.16
CA GLY A 60 24.33 -35.34 -11.98
C GLY A 60 22.82 -35.48 -11.83
N SER A 61 22.18 -36.61 -12.15
CA SER A 61 20.72 -36.76 -12.05
C SER A 61 20.18 -36.64 -10.61
N GLY A 62 20.99 -37.04 -9.63
CA GLY A 62 20.62 -36.95 -8.20
C GLY A 62 20.67 -35.52 -7.65
N GLU A 63 21.69 -34.78 -8.05
CA GLU A 63 21.86 -33.38 -7.66
C GLU A 63 20.79 -32.46 -8.28
N TYR A 64 20.50 -32.66 -9.56
CA TYR A 64 19.42 -31.94 -10.26
C TYR A 64 18.04 -32.16 -9.63
N ARG A 65 17.72 -33.42 -9.25
CA ARG A 65 16.46 -33.75 -8.56
C ARG A 65 16.39 -33.15 -7.15
N PHE A 66 17.53 -33.06 -6.46
CA PHE A 66 17.60 -32.46 -5.12
C PHE A 66 17.41 -30.94 -5.20
N GLN A 67 18.06 -30.28 -6.13
CA GLN A 67 17.91 -28.82 -6.35
C GLN A 67 16.48 -28.46 -6.77
N ASN A 68 15.88 -29.23 -7.67
CA ASN A 68 14.49 -29.03 -8.10
C ASN A 68 13.52 -29.19 -6.91
N ARG A 69 13.72 -30.18 -6.04
CA ARG A 69 12.89 -30.36 -4.84
C ARG A 69 12.97 -29.14 -3.92
N ILE A 70 14.18 -28.63 -3.64
CA ILE A 70 14.38 -27.43 -2.81
C ILE A 70 13.66 -26.22 -3.43
N ARG A 71 13.75 -26.08 -4.73
CA ARG A 71 13.07 -25.02 -5.46
C ARG A 71 11.55 -25.13 -5.33
N GLU A 72 10.99 -26.31 -5.57
CA GLU A 72 9.56 -26.56 -5.43
C GLU A 72 9.05 -26.37 -3.98
N GLU A 73 9.83 -26.76 -2.97
CA GLU A 73 9.50 -26.53 -1.56
C GLU A 73 9.47 -25.03 -1.23
N LYS A 74 10.43 -24.27 -1.76
CA LYS A 74 10.47 -22.82 -1.63
C LYS A 74 9.24 -22.17 -2.28
N GLU A 75 8.94 -22.51 -3.53
CA GLU A 75 7.79 -21.96 -4.27
C GLU A 75 6.48 -22.24 -3.53
N ARG A 76 6.27 -23.47 -3.05
CA ARG A 76 5.09 -23.82 -2.25
C ARG A 76 5.01 -23.07 -0.93
N HIS A 77 6.15 -22.80 -0.29
CA HIS A 77 6.17 -22.01 0.94
C HIS A 77 5.78 -20.56 0.65
N LEU A 78 6.38 -19.93 -0.35
CA LEU A 78 6.07 -18.52 -0.72
C LEU A 78 4.62 -18.36 -1.17
N ALA A 79 4.05 -19.32 -1.89
CA ALA A 79 2.64 -19.31 -2.26
C ALA A 79 1.72 -19.30 -1.02
N ARG A 80 1.99 -20.14 -0.01
CA ARG A 80 1.23 -20.14 1.25
C ARG A 80 1.40 -18.86 2.05
N VAL A 81 2.61 -18.26 2.04
CA VAL A 81 2.85 -16.97 2.67
C VAL A 81 2.01 -15.87 1.97
N ALA A 82 1.98 -15.88 0.65
CA ALA A 82 1.18 -14.94 -0.15
C ALA A 82 -0.32 -15.09 0.11
N GLU A 83 -0.84 -16.34 0.18
CA GLU A 83 -2.24 -16.62 0.54
C GLU A 83 -2.57 -16.11 1.95
N SER A 84 -1.68 -16.33 2.92
CA SER A 84 -1.86 -15.84 4.30
C SER A 84 -1.84 -14.31 4.35
N ALA A 85 -0.96 -13.66 3.59
CA ALA A 85 -0.93 -12.20 3.47
C ALA A 85 -2.25 -11.67 2.88
N GLN A 86 -2.74 -12.28 1.80
CA GLN A 86 -4.01 -11.92 1.17
C GLN A 86 -5.20 -12.08 2.12
N ALA A 87 -5.28 -13.16 2.87
CA ALA A 87 -6.34 -13.38 3.84
C ALA A 87 -6.35 -12.28 4.93
N ARG A 88 -5.17 -11.92 5.45
CA ARG A 88 -5.01 -10.88 6.47
C ARG A 88 -5.33 -9.49 5.94
N LEU A 89 -4.94 -9.16 4.71
CA LEU A 89 -5.26 -7.87 4.09
C LEU A 89 -6.76 -7.60 3.98
N ARG A 90 -7.59 -8.65 3.87
CA ARG A 90 -9.06 -8.53 3.89
C ARG A 90 -9.61 -8.11 5.26
N SER A 91 -8.82 -8.26 6.33
CA SER A 91 -9.22 -7.92 7.70
C SER A 91 -8.94 -6.45 8.08
N GLY A 92 -8.78 -5.55 7.11
CA GLY A 92 -8.73 -4.10 7.35
C GLY A 92 -7.33 -3.50 7.39
N TYR A 93 -6.39 -4.03 6.63
CA TYR A 93 -5.11 -3.37 6.37
C TYR A 93 -5.17 -2.54 5.09
N ASP A 94 -4.57 -1.35 5.13
CA ASP A 94 -4.52 -0.42 4.00
C ASP A 94 -3.38 -0.77 3.04
N PHE A 95 -2.22 -1.14 3.59
CA PHE A 95 -0.99 -1.37 2.85
C PHE A 95 -0.31 -2.70 3.21
N LEU A 96 0.51 -3.18 2.26
CA LEU A 96 1.37 -4.36 2.40
C LEU A 96 2.83 -3.95 2.20
N VAL A 97 3.69 -4.33 3.15
CA VAL A 97 5.15 -4.27 3.05
C VAL A 97 5.70 -5.68 3.05
N VAL A 98 6.63 -5.97 2.15
CA VAL A 98 7.29 -7.29 2.05
C VAL A 98 8.75 -7.15 2.43
N GLY A 99 9.25 -8.03 3.30
CA GLY A 99 10.66 -8.12 3.68
C GLY A 99 11.27 -9.47 3.32
N GLY A 100 12.54 -9.47 2.97
CA GLY A 100 13.33 -10.65 2.68
C GLY A 100 14.79 -10.31 2.44
N ILE A 101 15.65 -11.32 2.32
CA ILE A 101 17.07 -11.11 1.96
C ILE A 101 17.28 -11.43 0.47
N GLY A 102 18.02 -10.56 -0.21
CA GLY A 102 18.33 -10.75 -1.64
C GLY A 102 17.06 -10.81 -2.50
N VAL A 103 16.89 -11.87 -3.25
CA VAL A 103 15.77 -12.09 -4.18
C VAL A 103 14.49 -12.64 -3.51
N GLU A 104 14.47 -12.82 -2.19
CA GLU A 104 13.36 -13.51 -1.52
C GLU A 104 12.13 -12.61 -1.38
N ALA A 105 12.32 -11.31 -1.17
CA ALA A 105 11.23 -10.34 -1.19
C ALA A 105 10.57 -10.29 -2.58
N ASP A 106 11.35 -10.18 -3.65
CA ASP A 106 10.84 -10.14 -5.03
C ASP A 106 10.13 -11.44 -5.41
N ALA A 107 10.67 -12.59 -4.97
CA ALA A 107 10.04 -13.88 -5.18
C ALA A 107 8.67 -13.97 -4.48
N LEU A 108 8.54 -13.46 -3.24
CA LEU A 108 7.24 -13.39 -2.57
C LEU A 108 6.26 -12.44 -3.28
N VAL A 109 6.74 -11.28 -3.73
CA VAL A 109 5.91 -10.32 -4.50
C VAL A 109 5.37 -10.95 -5.79
N ALA A 110 6.15 -11.82 -6.45
CA ALA A 110 5.71 -12.53 -7.65
C ALA A 110 4.52 -13.48 -7.38
N HIS A 111 4.38 -14.01 -6.17
CA HIS A 111 3.26 -14.87 -5.75
C HIS A 111 2.02 -14.08 -5.30
N LEU A 112 2.11 -12.75 -5.13
CA LEU A 112 0.97 -11.95 -4.70
C LEU A 112 -0.10 -11.90 -5.79
N HIS A 113 -1.36 -12.13 -5.40
CA HIS A 113 -2.49 -11.96 -6.32
C HIS A 113 -2.60 -10.51 -6.80
N PRO A 114 -3.02 -10.23 -8.04
CA PRO A 114 -3.15 -8.87 -8.57
C PRO A 114 -3.92 -7.91 -7.63
N SER A 115 -5.02 -8.34 -7.01
CA SER A 115 -5.81 -7.53 -6.06
C SER A 115 -5.06 -7.12 -4.79
N VAL A 116 -3.92 -7.72 -4.50
CA VAL A 116 -3.07 -7.40 -3.35
C VAL A 116 -1.94 -6.45 -3.76
N ARG A 117 -1.54 -6.51 -5.03
CA ARG A 117 -0.44 -5.67 -5.56
C ARG A 117 -0.74 -4.18 -5.48
N ASP A 118 -2.00 -3.79 -5.57
CA ASP A 118 -2.44 -2.39 -5.44
C ASP A 118 -2.19 -1.82 -4.03
N ARG A 119 -2.06 -2.70 -3.03
CA ARG A 119 -1.74 -2.33 -1.65
C ARG A 119 -0.27 -2.52 -1.30
N PHE A 120 0.52 -3.10 -2.20
CA PHE A 120 1.95 -3.29 -1.99
C PHE A 120 2.70 -1.97 -2.18
N VAL A 121 3.34 -1.48 -1.12
CA VAL A 121 4.04 -0.18 -1.12
C VAL A 121 5.55 -0.30 -1.30
N GLY A 122 6.14 -1.46 -1.02
CA GLY A 122 7.57 -1.66 -1.22
C GLY A 122 8.15 -2.89 -0.53
N ALA A 123 9.40 -3.19 -0.88
CA ALA A 123 10.16 -4.29 -0.30
C ALA A 123 11.31 -3.80 0.58
N LEU A 124 11.58 -4.53 1.66
CA LEU A 124 12.64 -4.27 2.63
C LEU A 124 13.67 -5.41 2.62
N GLN A 125 14.95 -5.06 2.71
CA GLN A 125 16.03 -6.03 2.90
C GLN A 125 16.16 -6.36 4.40
N LEU A 126 15.37 -7.34 4.88
CA LEU A 126 15.29 -7.75 6.27
C LEU A 126 15.31 -9.27 6.43
N ALA A 127 16.04 -9.74 7.44
CA ALA A 127 16.08 -11.15 7.78
C ALA A 127 14.98 -11.49 8.81
N PRO A 128 14.10 -12.49 8.58
CA PRO A 128 13.05 -12.85 9.53
C PRO A 128 13.55 -13.13 10.93
N LYS A 129 14.70 -13.76 11.05
CA LYS A 129 15.27 -14.17 12.36
C LYS A 129 15.80 -13.02 13.20
N LYS A 130 16.12 -11.88 12.59
CA LYS A 130 16.79 -10.75 13.26
C LYS A 130 15.92 -9.53 13.42
N VAL A 131 14.88 -9.38 12.61
CA VAL A 131 14.02 -8.20 12.62
C VAL A 131 13.23 -8.09 13.92
N THR A 132 13.21 -6.89 14.47
CA THR A 132 12.40 -6.55 15.65
C THR A 132 11.12 -5.81 15.24
N PRO A 133 10.03 -5.85 16.06
CA PRO A 133 8.83 -5.06 15.79
C PRO A 133 9.13 -3.55 15.63
N ALA A 134 10.03 -2.99 16.43
CA ALA A 134 10.40 -1.58 16.34
C ALA A 134 11.10 -1.24 15.02
N GLU A 135 12.01 -2.10 14.55
CA GLU A 135 12.69 -1.91 13.26
C GLU A 135 11.71 -2.01 12.09
N ILE A 136 10.80 -2.99 12.12
CA ILE A 136 9.80 -3.14 11.06
C ILE A 136 8.83 -1.96 11.02
N GLN A 137 8.46 -1.41 12.19
CA GLN A 137 7.61 -0.23 12.27
C GLN A 137 8.25 0.96 11.56
N VAL A 138 9.47 1.33 11.92
CA VAL A 138 10.16 2.49 11.34
C VAL A 138 10.27 2.32 9.82
N ARG A 139 10.79 1.18 9.37
CA ARG A 139 11.02 0.92 7.94
C ARG A 139 9.73 0.83 7.12
N ALA A 140 8.68 0.22 7.68
CA ALA A 140 7.40 0.13 6.98
C ALA A 140 6.73 1.50 6.87
N MET A 141 6.78 2.32 7.92
CA MET A 141 6.21 3.67 7.88
C MET A 141 6.98 4.61 6.93
N GLU A 142 8.30 4.47 6.82
CA GLU A 142 9.09 5.18 5.79
C GLU A 142 8.60 4.83 4.38
N LEU A 143 8.43 3.52 4.07
CA LEU A 143 7.90 3.10 2.76
C LEU A 143 6.50 3.62 2.48
N VAL A 144 5.63 3.66 3.49
CA VAL A 144 4.28 4.21 3.36
C VAL A 144 4.33 5.72 3.08
N ALA A 145 5.20 6.45 3.78
CA ALA A 145 5.38 7.89 3.54
C ALA A 145 5.91 8.17 2.12
N ASP A 146 6.89 7.41 1.66
CA ASP A 146 7.44 7.51 0.30
C ASP A 146 6.39 7.14 -0.77
N HIS A 147 5.56 6.15 -0.50
CA HIS A 147 4.45 5.77 -1.38
C HIS A 147 3.40 6.88 -1.45
N ALA A 148 3.00 7.46 -0.31
CA ALA A 148 2.06 8.56 -0.26
C ALA A 148 2.57 9.79 -1.03
N GLN A 149 3.86 10.13 -0.88
CA GLN A 149 4.48 11.22 -1.61
C GLN A 149 4.45 10.99 -3.13
N ARG A 150 4.86 9.81 -3.60
CA ARG A 150 4.82 9.45 -5.03
C ARG A 150 3.39 9.46 -5.59
N SER A 151 2.42 8.97 -4.81
CA SER A 151 1.01 8.98 -5.19
C SER A 151 0.47 10.41 -5.30
N ALA A 152 0.87 11.30 -4.38
CA ALA A 152 0.50 12.70 -4.43
C ALA A 152 1.10 13.42 -5.65
N GLU A 153 2.37 13.17 -5.96
CA GLU A 153 3.03 13.70 -7.16
C GLU A 153 2.34 13.22 -8.45
N ALA A 154 2.01 11.94 -8.55
CA ALA A 154 1.27 11.38 -9.67
C ALA A 154 -0.13 12.01 -9.81
N ALA A 155 -0.81 12.27 -8.70
CA ALA A 155 -2.11 12.95 -8.71
C ALA A 155 -1.99 14.40 -9.20
N VAL A 156 -0.91 15.11 -8.88
CA VAL A 156 -0.65 16.47 -9.40
C VAL A 156 -0.40 16.45 -10.90
N GLU A 157 0.34 15.48 -11.42
CA GLU A 157 0.53 15.37 -12.88
C GLU A 157 -0.80 15.03 -13.59
N GLU A 158 -1.57 14.08 -13.08
CA GLU A 158 -2.90 13.78 -13.61
C GLU A 158 -3.83 15.01 -13.57
N PHE A 159 -3.81 15.77 -12.49
CA PHE A 159 -4.58 17.01 -12.37
C PHE A 159 -4.23 17.98 -13.50
N ARG A 160 -2.95 18.21 -13.76
CA ARG A 160 -2.48 19.12 -14.81
C ARG A 160 -2.91 18.68 -16.21
N GLU A 161 -2.85 17.40 -16.51
CA GLU A 161 -3.30 16.85 -17.77
C GLU A 161 -4.82 17.02 -17.98
N ARG A 162 -5.61 16.93 -16.89
CA ARG A 162 -7.07 17.00 -16.92
C ARG A 162 -7.65 18.40 -16.86
N LEU A 163 -6.89 19.38 -16.36
CA LEU A 163 -7.35 20.75 -16.16
C LEU A 163 -7.82 21.42 -17.48
N PRO A 164 -7.09 21.34 -18.60
CA PRO A 164 -7.53 21.96 -19.86
C PRO A 164 -8.84 21.37 -20.41
N ALA A 165 -9.06 20.08 -20.17
CA ALA A 165 -10.27 19.37 -20.61
C ALA A 165 -11.44 19.53 -19.63
N ARG A 166 -11.30 20.36 -18.57
CA ARG A 166 -12.29 20.57 -17.50
C ARG A 166 -12.68 19.33 -16.71
N TRP A 167 -11.80 18.31 -16.69
CA TRP A 167 -11.91 17.13 -15.81
C TRP A 167 -11.20 17.34 -14.48
N ALA A 168 -10.73 18.57 -14.25
CA ALA A 168 -10.18 19.02 -12.98
C ALA A 168 -10.58 20.49 -12.74
N VAL A 169 -10.56 20.89 -11.48
CA VAL A 169 -10.80 22.27 -11.02
C VAL A 169 -9.67 22.71 -10.10
N ASP A 170 -9.30 23.98 -10.22
CA ASP A 170 -8.25 24.61 -9.43
C ASP A 170 -8.81 25.73 -8.56
N GLY A 171 -8.21 25.91 -7.40
CA GLY A 171 -8.58 26.93 -6.42
C GLY A 171 -9.69 26.49 -5.47
N VAL A 172 -9.71 27.14 -4.29
CA VAL A 172 -10.53 26.72 -3.15
C VAL A 172 -12.01 26.74 -3.48
N GLU A 173 -12.57 27.87 -3.90
CA GLU A 173 -14.02 27.99 -4.18
C GLU A 173 -14.51 27.03 -5.28
N SER A 174 -13.75 26.89 -6.37
CA SER A 174 -14.09 25.98 -7.46
C SER A 174 -14.14 24.53 -6.97
N THR A 175 -13.18 24.17 -6.12
CA THR A 175 -13.06 22.82 -5.56
C THR A 175 -14.14 22.55 -4.52
N LEU A 176 -14.43 23.48 -3.62
CA LEU A 176 -15.53 23.36 -2.66
C LEU A 176 -16.89 23.27 -3.38
N GLY A 177 -17.07 24.01 -4.47
CA GLY A 177 -18.26 23.88 -5.32
C GLY A 177 -18.39 22.48 -5.96
N ALA A 178 -17.30 21.91 -6.46
CA ALA A 178 -17.26 20.55 -6.99
C ALA A 178 -17.51 19.50 -5.90
N LEU A 179 -16.98 19.72 -4.72
CA LEU A 179 -17.16 18.85 -3.54
C LEU A 179 -18.64 18.84 -3.10
N ALA A 180 -19.26 20.02 -2.98
CA ALA A 180 -20.68 20.14 -2.65
C ALA A 180 -21.61 19.40 -3.62
N ARG A 181 -21.21 19.26 -4.90
CA ARG A 181 -21.94 18.51 -5.93
C ARG A 181 -21.58 17.02 -6.02
N GLY A 182 -20.68 16.53 -5.18
CA GLY A 182 -20.24 15.13 -5.20
C GLY A 182 -19.38 14.75 -6.42
N GLN A 183 -18.79 15.74 -7.11
CA GLN A 183 -18.04 15.54 -8.35
C GLN A 183 -16.58 15.10 -8.13
N VAL A 184 -16.06 15.22 -6.91
CA VAL A 184 -14.64 14.99 -6.63
C VAL A 184 -14.32 13.49 -6.64
N ARG A 185 -13.35 13.10 -7.46
CA ARG A 185 -12.71 11.78 -7.45
C ARG A 185 -11.46 11.78 -6.57
N THR A 186 -10.61 12.80 -6.76
CA THR A 186 -9.38 12.98 -5.99
C THR A 186 -9.28 14.44 -5.59
N LEU A 187 -9.17 14.70 -4.30
CA LEU A 187 -8.91 16.00 -3.71
C LEU A 187 -7.41 16.18 -3.54
N LEU A 188 -6.84 17.26 -4.06
CA LEU A 188 -5.45 17.67 -3.84
C LEU A 188 -5.43 18.80 -2.83
N VAL A 189 -4.64 18.64 -1.78
CA VAL A 189 -4.55 19.58 -0.66
C VAL A 189 -3.10 19.99 -0.47
N ASP A 190 -2.81 21.29 -0.47
CA ASP A 190 -1.50 21.78 -0.08
C ASP A 190 -1.32 21.63 1.42
N HIS A 191 -0.31 20.84 1.84
CA HIS A 191 -0.03 20.54 3.24
C HIS A 191 0.24 21.79 4.09
N ASP A 192 0.87 22.79 3.50
CA ASP A 192 1.35 23.99 4.21
C ASP A 192 0.33 25.13 4.18
N ALA A 193 -0.73 25.01 3.39
CA ALA A 193 -1.78 26.01 3.29
C ALA A 193 -2.71 25.99 4.51
N ARG A 194 -3.28 27.15 4.81
CA ARG A 194 -4.36 27.35 5.76
C ARG A 194 -5.37 28.31 5.14
N VAL A 195 -6.64 27.93 5.17
CA VAL A 195 -7.70 28.71 4.51
C VAL A 195 -8.84 28.92 5.50
N PRO A 196 -8.95 30.09 6.13
CA PRO A 196 -10.11 30.40 6.96
C PRO A 196 -11.36 30.57 6.09
N GLY A 197 -12.53 30.26 6.64
CA GLY A 197 -13.78 30.43 5.92
C GLY A 197 -15.00 30.11 6.76
N TYR A 198 -16.06 29.62 6.11
CA TYR A 198 -17.38 29.44 6.70
C TYR A 198 -18.01 28.09 6.27
N ARG A 199 -18.80 27.53 7.18
CA ARG A 199 -19.80 26.51 6.85
C ARG A 199 -21.17 27.16 6.85
N CYS A 200 -21.87 27.14 5.71
CA CYS A 200 -23.18 27.75 5.57
C CYS A 200 -24.23 26.96 6.38
N GLY A 201 -25.10 27.68 7.11
CA GLY A 201 -25.92 27.10 8.16
C GLY A 201 -26.91 26.03 7.67
N THR A 202 -27.64 26.29 6.57
CA THR A 202 -28.67 25.35 6.09
C THR A 202 -28.14 24.24 5.22
N SER A 203 -27.23 24.56 4.28
CA SER A 203 -26.69 23.58 3.34
C SER A 203 -25.51 22.79 3.88
N GLY A 204 -24.82 23.30 4.91
CA GLY A 204 -23.55 22.76 5.39
C GLY A 204 -22.39 22.94 4.43
N ARG A 205 -22.57 23.67 3.33
CA ARG A 205 -21.56 23.92 2.30
C ARG A 205 -20.40 24.76 2.86
N LEU A 206 -19.19 24.41 2.45
CA LEU A 206 -17.98 25.17 2.75
C LEU A 206 -17.78 26.31 1.76
N SER A 207 -17.28 27.46 2.24
CA SER A 207 -16.95 28.62 1.40
C SER A 207 -15.90 29.51 2.05
N GLU A 208 -14.97 30.09 1.27
CA GLU A 208 -14.08 31.14 1.73
C GLU A 208 -14.84 32.47 1.97
N SER A 209 -15.97 32.66 1.31
CA SER A 209 -16.71 33.93 1.31
C SER A 209 -18.02 33.85 2.07
N LEU A 210 -18.16 34.73 3.07
CA LEU A 210 -19.44 34.92 3.78
C LEU A 210 -20.58 35.29 2.82
N ALA A 211 -20.27 36.01 1.74
CA ALA A 211 -21.27 36.41 0.76
C ALA A 211 -21.97 35.23 0.06
N LEU A 212 -21.27 34.12 -0.10
CA LEU A 212 -21.81 32.90 -0.73
C LEU A 212 -22.72 32.08 0.21
N CYS A 213 -22.68 32.37 1.52
CA CYS A 213 -23.61 31.78 2.50
C CYS A 213 -24.89 32.61 2.73
N ARG A 214 -25.08 33.72 2.01
CA ARG A 214 -26.26 34.58 2.20
C ARG A 214 -27.55 33.83 1.89
N GLY A 215 -28.50 33.92 2.82
CA GLY A 215 -29.80 33.23 2.69
C GLY A 215 -29.80 31.76 3.13
N GLU A 216 -28.66 31.23 3.58
CA GLU A 216 -28.50 29.85 4.03
C GLU A 216 -28.44 29.68 5.57
N GLY A 217 -29.09 30.59 6.32
CA GLY A 217 -29.03 30.60 7.78
C GLY A 217 -27.76 31.26 8.31
N GLU A 218 -27.47 31.08 9.61
CA GLU A 218 -26.31 31.66 10.25
C GLU A 218 -25.03 30.86 9.88
N PRO A 219 -24.04 31.50 9.23
CA PRO A 219 -22.81 30.81 8.83
C PRO A 219 -21.89 30.62 10.04
N MET A 220 -21.30 29.45 10.15
CA MET A 220 -20.34 29.10 11.20
C MET A 220 -18.91 29.36 10.68
N PRO A 221 -18.10 30.19 11.38
CA PRO A 221 -16.72 30.40 11.01
C PRO A 221 -15.87 29.15 11.24
N ILE A 222 -14.97 28.86 10.32
CA ILE A 222 -14.02 27.75 10.34
C ILE A 222 -12.62 28.29 10.27
N ALA A 223 -11.72 27.80 11.10
CA ALA A 223 -10.32 28.23 11.13
C ALA A 223 -9.52 27.72 9.93
N ASP A 224 -9.82 26.50 9.47
CA ASP A 224 -9.18 25.90 8.30
C ASP A 224 -10.20 25.06 7.50
N LEU A 225 -10.59 25.57 6.34
CA LEU A 225 -11.50 24.87 5.41
C LEU A 225 -10.92 23.59 4.82
N LEU A 226 -9.58 23.46 4.80
CA LEU A 226 -8.93 22.30 4.18
C LEU A 226 -9.21 21.03 4.97
N ASP A 227 -9.21 21.11 6.30
CA ASP A 227 -9.54 19.96 7.16
C ASP A 227 -10.99 19.52 6.95
N ASP A 228 -11.94 20.46 6.94
CA ASP A 228 -13.35 20.16 6.67
C ASP A 228 -13.58 19.63 5.25
N ALA A 229 -12.86 20.15 4.26
CA ALA A 229 -12.92 19.65 2.88
C ALA A 229 -12.38 18.22 2.75
N ILE A 230 -11.33 17.88 3.48
CA ILE A 230 -10.81 16.51 3.58
C ILE A 230 -11.88 15.57 4.15
N GLU A 231 -12.53 15.95 5.27
CA GLU A 231 -13.60 15.15 5.85
C GLU A 231 -14.76 14.93 4.89
N ASP A 232 -15.21 15.99 4.21
CA ASP A 232 -16.32 15.90 3.26
C ASP A 232 -15.94 15.04 2.05
N ALA A 233 -14.69 15.11 1.56
CA ALA A 233 -14.18 14.25 0.51
C ALA A 233 -14.16 12.77 0.92
N LEU A 234 -13.67 12.47 2.12
CA LEU A 234 -13.64 11.10 2.65
C LEU A 234 -15.05 10.52 2.85
N ARG A 235 -16.02 11.31 3.34
CA ARG A 235 -17.44 10.90 3.40
C ARG A 235 -18.01 10.54 2.03
N GLN A 236 -17.55 11.22 0.98
CA GLN A 236 -17.94 10.96 -0.41
C GLN A 236 -17.12 9.86 -1.08
N ARG A 237 -16.24 9.18 -0.35
CA ARG A 237 -15.30 8.17 -0.86
C ARG A 237 -14.40 8.70 -1.99
N ALA A 238 -14.04 9.97 -1.92
CA ALA A 238 -13.00 10.54 -2.76
C ALA A 238 -11.61 10.19 -2.21
N ASN A 239 -10.64 10.06 -3.10
CA ASN A 239 -9.24 9.97 -2.70
C ASN A 239 -8.75 11.34 -2.23
N VAL A 240 -7.87 11.37 -1.24
CA VAL A 240 -7.22 12.59 -0.77
C VAL A 240 -5.72 12.48 -0.96
N ALA A 241 -5.13 13.43 -1.68
CA ALA A 241 -3.70 13.56 -1.91
C ALA A 241 -3.19 14.81 -1.19
N VAL A 242 -2.51 14.64 -0.07
CA VAL A 242 -1.84 15.75 0.64
C VAL A 242 -0.48 15.96 0.00
N VAL A 243 -0.32 17.10 -0.65
CA VAL A 243 0.86 17.42 -1.47
C VAL A 243 1.80 18.33 -0.69
N ARG A 244 3.09 17.97 -0.66
CA ARG A 244 4.13 18.74 0.05
C ARG A 244 5.16 19.30 -0.91
N GLY A 245 5.72 20.46 -0.54
CA GLY A 245 6.87 21.05 -1.22
C GLY A 245 6.58 21.55 -2.63
N ALA A 246 7.54 21.37 -3.56
CA ALA A 246 7.46 21.93 -4.91
C ALA A 246 6.22 21.51 -5.73
N PRO A 247 5.72 20.27 -5.68
CA PRO A 247 4.50 19.89 -6.39
C PRO A 247 3.25 20.67 -5.95
N ALA A 248 3.15 21.08 -4.68
CA ALA A 248 2.01 21.88 -4.16
C ALA A 248 1.87 23.24 -4.84
N ARG A 249 2.97 23.82 -5.35
CA ARG A 249 2.97 25.10 -6.07
C ARG A 249 2.32 25.03 -7.46
N ARG A 250 1.86 23.87 -7.89
CA ARG A 250 1.27 23.63 -9.21
C ARG A 250 -0.24 23.79 -9.24
N PHE A 251 -0.87 24.08 -8.10
CA PHE A 251 -2.28 24.40 -7.94
C PHE A 251 -2.47 25.41 -6.79
N ASP A 252 -3.65 26.03 -6.70
CA ASP A 252 -3.94 27.06 -5.69
C ASP A 252 -4.56 26.45 -4.43
N ARG A 253 -3.71 26.05 -3.47
CA ARG A 253 -4.04 25.57 -2.10
C ARG A 253 -4.96 24.32 -2.06
N LEU A 254 -6.00 24.29 -2.88
CA LEU A 254 -6.96 23.19 -3.00
C LEU A 254 -7.34 22.99 -4.46
N ALA A 255 -7.30 21.76 -4.95
CA ALA A 255 -7.70 21.40 -6.31
C ALA A 255 -8.38 20.02 -6.33
N ALA A 256 -9.10 19.71 -7.40
CA ALA A 256 -9.71 18.40 -7.52
C ALA A 256 -9.70 17.84 -8.95
N ILE A 257 -9.57 16.53 -9.03
CA ILE A 257 -9.85 15.74 -10.24
C ILE A 257 -11.28 15.24 -10.13
N LEU A 258 -12.06 15.40 -11.19
CA LEU A 258 -13.48 15.10 -11.19
C LEU A 258 -13.75 13.68 -11.66
N ARG A 259 -14.83 13.06 -11.13
CA ARG A 259 -15.33 11.76 -11.56
C ARG A 259 -16.37 11.88 -12.69
N PHE A 260 -17.04 13.03 -12.80
CA PHE A 260 -17.97 13.35 -13.88
C PHE A 260 -18.08 14.87 -14.06
N GLN A 261 -18.47 15.29 -15.26
CA GLN A 261 -18.81 16.68 -15.58
C GLN A 261 -20.33 16.83 -15.56
N MET A 262 -20.82 17.97 -15.09
CA MET A 262 -22.25 18.28 -15.29
C MET A 262 -22.47 18.71 -16.73
N ALA A 263 -23.50 18.18 -17.36
CA ALA A 263 -23.97 18.71 -18.63
C ALA A 263 -24.36 20.19 -18.44
N ARG A 264 -24.00 21.03 -19.40
CA ARG A 264 -24.39 22.45 -19.44
C ARG A 264 -25.86 22.60 -19.67
#